data_cd996f740eb353b898f2295fc89113db
#
_entry.id   cd996f740eb353b898f2295fc89113db
#
_cell.length_a   1.000
_cell.length_b   1.000
_cell.length_c   1.000
_cell.angle_alpha   90.00
_cell.angle_beta   90.00
_cell.angle_gamma   90.00
#
_symmetry.space_group_name_H-M   'P 1'
#
loop_
_entity.id
_entity.type
_entity.pdbx_description
1 polymer ?
#
loop_
_entity_poly.entity_id
_entity_poly.type
_entity_poly.pdbx_seq_one_letter_code
_entity_poly.pdbx_strand_id
1 'polypeptide(L)'
;MNPANRDLSLVLSRITNKLQQDQVVSDSLHKLRENLNVDRVVLYYFYTKWKGQVTFEAISEQKYSIIGSTGPDDCFNIEYAALYLEGRVQATDDIEKAPISACHQDFLRGMQVRSNLVAPVLNHGKLWGLLVGHHCQDIRAWKTSDIDTIRKYSHDLAFAPSISDS
;
A
#
# COMPACT_ATOMS: atom_id res chain seq x y z
N MET A 1 -27.85 -0.88 -9.22
CA MET A 1 -26.43 -0.45 -9.22
C MET A 1 -26.23 0.55 -10.37
N ASN A 2 -25.56 1.65 -10.08
CA ASN A 2 -25.21 2.66 -11.08
C ASN A 2 -24.25 2.03 -12.11
N PRO A 3 -24.44 2.26 -13.44
CA PRO A 3 -23.52 1.76 -14.47
C PRO A 3 -22.04 2.12 -14.20
N ALA A 4 -21.75 3.33 -13.72
CA ALA A 4 -20.39 3.75 -13.39
C ALA A 4 -19.76 2.88 -12.31
N ASN A 5 -20.53 2.48 -11.29
CA ASN A 5 -20.05 1.61 -10.21
C ASN A 5 -19.81 0.17 -10.71
N ARG A 6 -20.61 -0.27 -11.67
CA ARG A 6 -20.44 -1.58 -12.29
C ARG A 6 -19.15 -1.63 -13.10
N ASP A 7 -18.87 -0.60 -13.90
CA ASP A 7 -17.66 -0.51 -14.71
C ASP A 7 -16.40 -0.45 -13.81
N LEU A 8 -16.45 0.31 -12.73
CA LEU A 8 -15.35 0.39 -11.76
C LEU A 8 -15.10 -0.97 -11.11
N SER A 9 -16.14 -1.68 -10.68
CA SER A 9 -16.04 -3.01 -10.10
C SER A 9 -15.37 -4.00 -11.06
N LEU A 10 -15.70 -3.95 -12.35
CA LEU A 10 -15.09 -4.79 -13.38
C LEU A 10 -13.60 -4.47 -13.56
N VAL A 11 -13.24 -3.18 -13.60
CA VAL A 11 -11.84 -2.73 -13.74
C VAL A 11 -11.04 -3.20 -12.54
N LEU A 12 -11.53 -3.02 -11.32
CA LEU A 12 -10.85 -3.46 -10.09
C LEU A 12 -10.67 -4.97 -10.05
N SER A 13 -11.69 -5.73 -10.46
CA SER A 13 -11.62 -7.19 -10.53
C SER A 13 -10.55 -7.66 -11.50
N ARG A 14 -10.45 -7.04 -12.66
CA ARG A 14 -9.44 -7.38 -13.68
C ARG A 14 -8.03 -7.12 -13.17
N ILE A 15 -7.81 -5.95 -12.56
CA ILE A 15 -6.50 -5.58 -12.02
C ILE A 15 -6.13 -6.52 -10.87
N THR A 16 -7.05 -6.78 -9.96
CA THR A 16 -6.83 -7.69 -8.84
C THR A 16 -6.47 -9.10 -9.34
N ASN A 17 -7.19 -9.62 -10.32
CA ASN A 17 -6.91 -10.93 -10.89
C ASN A 17 -5.53 -10.99 -11.55
N LYS A 18 -5.15 -9.96 -12.30
CA LYS A 18 -3.82 -9.88 -12.93
C LYS A 18 -2.71 -9.85 -11.87
N LEU A 19 -2.88 -9.08 -10.82
CA LEU A 19 -1.92 -9.00 -9.72
C LEU A 19 -1.78 -10.34 -9.01
N GLN A 20 -2.90 -11.02 -8.75
CA GLN A 20 -2.90 -12.34 -8.10
C GLN A 20 -2.16 -13.41 -8.92
N GLN A 21 -2.13 -13.27 -10.24
CA GLN A 21 -1.46 -14.20 -11.15
C GLN A 21 -0.03 -13.79 -11.47
N ASP A 22 0.38 -12.60 -11.08
CA ASP A 22 1.72 -12.07 -11.34
C ASP A 22 2.70 -12.58 -10.29
N GLN A 23 3.59 -13.47 -10.70
CA GLN A 23 4.57 -14.10 -9.80
C GLN A 23 5.55 -13.05 -9.23
N VAL A 24 5.88 -12.01 -9.98
CA VAL A 24 6.76 -10.93 -9.52
C VAL A 24 6.11 -10.20 -8.34
N VAL A 25 4.82 -9.91 -8.44
CA VAL A 25 4.06 -9.27 -7.35
C VAL A 25 4.02 -10.16 -6.13
N SER A 26 3.62 -11.42 -6.29
CA SER A 26 3.52 -12.38 -5.20
C SER A 26 4.85 -12.57 -4.47
N ASP A 27 5.92 -12.85 -5.22
CA ASP A 27 7.24 -13.06 -4.64
C ASP A 27 7.76 -11.80 -3.93
N SER A 28 7.55 -10.64 -4.53
CA SER A 28 8.01 -9.37 -3.96
C SER A 28 7.34 -9.06 -2.63
N LEU A 29 6.03 -9.19 -2.55
CA LEU A 29 5.32 -8.88 -1.31
C LEU A 29 5.64 -9.86 -0.19
N HIS A 30 5.71 -11.17 -0.50
CA HIS A 30 6.06 -12.17 0.51
C HIS A 30 7.50 -12.00 1.01
N LYS A 31 8.45 -11.78 0.12
CA LYS A 31 9.85 -11.54 0.49
C LYS A 31 10.00 -10.26 1.29
N LEU A 32 9.31 -9.20 0.89
CA LEU A 32 9.36 -7.93 1.61
C LEU A 32 8.83 -8.10 3.03
N ARG A 33 7.70 -8.80 3.19
CA ARG A 33 7.15 -9.07 4.53
C ARG A 33 8.16 -9.79 5.41
N GLU A 34 8.82 -10.82 4.88
CA GLU A 34 9.83 -11.58 5.61
C GLU A 34 11.05 -10.72 5.95
N ASN A 35 11.56 -9.97 4.98
CA ASN A 35 12.75 -9.13 5.16
C ASN A 35 12.52 -8.00 6.16
N LEU A 36 11.33 -7.40 6.15
CA LEU A 36 10.96 -6.38 7.14
C LEU A 36 10.54 -7.00 8.47
N ASN A 37 10.17 -8.27 8.48
CA ASN A 37 9.61 -8.96 9.65
C ASN A 37 8.41 -8.20 10.22
N VAL A 38 7.45 -7.92 9.36
CA VAL A 38 6.22 -7.20 9.70
C VAL A 38 5.01 -8.14 9.59
N ASP A 39 3.88 -7.73 10.16
CA ASP A 39 2.67 -8.54 10.15
C ASP A 39 1.97 -8.55 8.81
N ARG A 40 2.13 -7.48 8.03
CA ARG A 40 1.40 -7.31 6.77
C ARG A 40 2.16 -6.41 5.80
N VAL A 41 2.17 -6.80 4.53
CA VAL A 41 2.58 -5.95 3.41
C VAL A 41 1.43 -5.94 2.42
N VAL A 42 1.02 -4.78 1.98
CA VAL A 42 -0.09 -4.63 1.04
C VAL A 42 0.31 -3.81 -0.17
N LEU A 43 -0.37 -4.06 -1.27
CA LEU A 43 -0.30 -3.26 -2.48
C LEU A 43 -1.65 -2.55 -2.62
N TYR A 44 -1.59 -1.24 -2.58
CA TYR A 44 -2.75 -0.36 -2.64
C TYR A 44 -2.78 0.29 -4.02
N TYR A 45 -3.85 0.08 -4.77
CA TYR A 45 -3.99 0.58 -6.14
C TYR A 45 -4.92 1.79 -6.17
N PHE A 46 -4.50 2.87 -6.83
CA PHE A 46 -5.33 4.04 -7.06
C PHE A 46 -6.12 3.86 -8.36
N TYR A 47 -7.44 3.67 -8.25
CA TYR A 47 -8.31 3.53 -9.43
C TYR A 47 -8.77 4.87 -9.99
N THR A 48 -8.70 5.92 -9.20
CA THR A 48 -8.85 7.31 -9.61
C THR A 48 -8.01 8.17 -8.68
N LYS A 49 -7.96 9.48 -8.91
CA LYS A 49 -7.11 10.38 -8.15
C LYS A 49 -7.45 10.31 -6.66
N TRP A 50 -6.52 9.80 -5.89
CA TRP A 50 -6.53 9.67 -4.41
C TRP A 50 -7.60 8.71 -3.87
N LYS A 51 -8.18 7.87 -4.73
CA LYS A 51 -9.09 6.80 -4.30
C LYS A 51 -8.51 5.46 -4.69
N GLY A 52 -8.43 4.56 -3.76
CA GLY A 52 -7.81 3.28 -4.01
C GLY A 52 -8.33 2.14 -3.16
N GLN A 53 -7.77 0.98 -3.40
CA GLN A 53 -8.16 -0.26 -2.76
C GLN A 53 -6.96 -1.18 -2.58
N VAL A 54 -6.94 -1.94 -1.49
CA VAL A 54 -5.96 -3.01 -1.27
C VAL A 54 -6.25 -4.14 -2.26
N THR A 55 -5.31 -4.39 -3.17
CA THR A 55 -5.46 -5.36 -4.27
C THR A 55 -4.64 -6.62 -4.08
N PHE A 56 -3.61 -6.57 -3.25
CA PHE A 56 -2.77 -7.72 -2.92
C PHE A 56 -2.24 -7.57 -1.49
N GLU A 57 -2.10 -8.70 -0.79
CA GLU A 57 -1.54 -8.69 0.56
C GLU A 57 -0.66 -9.92 0.82
N ALA A 58 0.38 -9.73 1.63
CA ALA A 58 1.15 -10.79 2.26
C ALA A 58 1.00 -10.60 3.77
N ILE A 59 0.49 -11.60 4.47
CA ILE A 59 0.13 -11.51 5.89
C ILE A 59 0.75 -12.65 6.69
N SER A 60 1.08 -12.39 7.95
CA SER A 60 1.60 -13.40 8.87
C SER A 60 0.47 -14.29 9.41
N GLU A 61 -0.72 -13.74 9.58
CA GLU A 61 -1.90 -14.44 10.10
C GLU A 61 -3.16 -13.92 9.43
N GLN A 62 -4.16 -14.77 9.26
CA GLN A 62 -5.42 -14.42 8.59
C GLN A 62 -6.15 -13.25 9.26
N LYS A 63 -6.01 -13.09 10.57
CA LYS A 63 -6.63 -11.97 11.30
C LYS A 63 -6.16 -10.59 10.84
N TYR A 64 -5.03 -10.51 10.14
CA TYR A 64 -4.49 -9.26 9.61
C TYR A 64 -4.93 -8.97 8.17
N SER A 65 -5.77 -9.80 7.57
CA SER A 65 -6.25 -9.58 6.21
C SER A 65 -7.07 -8.31 6.11
N ILE A 66 -6.71 -7.46 5.14
CA ILE A 66 -7.44 -6.24 4.78
C ILE A 66 -7.70 -6.17 3.27
N ILE A 67 -7.62 -7.30 2.59
CA ILE A 67 -7.83 -7.36 1.14
C ILE A 67 -9.20 -6.75 0.78
N GLY A 68 -9.22 -5.91 -0.24
CA GLY A 68 -10.44 -5.23 -0.67
C GLY A 68 -10.78 -3.96 0.11
N SER A 69 -10.05 -3.66 1.19
CA SER A 69 -10.27 -2.43 1.96
C SER A 69 -10.00 -1.20 1.11
N THR A 70 -10.87 -0.20 1.24
CA THR A 70 -10.71 1.09 0.56
C THR A 70 -10.10 2.10 1.51
N GLY A 71 -9.37 3.06 0.95
CA GLY A 71 -8.68 4.05 1.75
C GLY A 71 -9.59 5.16 2.27
N PRO A 72 -9.09 5.97 3.21
CA PRO A 72 -9.80 7.13 3.71
C PRO A 72 -9.64 8.29 2.73
N ASP A 73 -10.40 8.24 1.64
CA ASP A 73 -10.30 9.21 0.54
C ASP A 73 -10.32 10.66 1.04
N ASP A 74 -11.14 10.93 2.06
CA ASP A 74 -11.27 12.25 2.68
C ASP A 74 -10.05 12.66 3.51
N CYS A 75 -9.22 11.69 3.91
CA CYS A 75 -8.03 11.93 4.73
C CYS A 75 -6.77 12.10 3.87
N PHE A 76 -6.81 11.70 2.61
CA PHE A 76 -5.68 11.73 1.70
C PHE A 76 -5.70 13.05 0.93
N ASN A 77 -4.77 13.94 1.22
CA ASN A 77 -4.73 15.26 0.61
C ASN A 77 -3.62 15.39 -0.44
N ILE A 78 -3.65 16.50 -1.17
CA ILE A 78 -2.71 16.81 -2.27
C ILE A 78 -1.25 16.85 -1.77
N GLU A 79 -1.01 17.27 -0.53
CA GLU A 79 0.35 17.37 0.02
C GLU A 79 1.02 16.00 0.15
N TYR A 80 0.30 15.00 0.67
CA TYR A 80 0.81 13.62 0.74
C TYR A 80 1.11 13.08 -0.65
N ALA A 81 0.23 13.34 -1.58
CA ALA A 81 0.35 12.90 -2.95
C ALA A 81 1.60 13.45 -3.63
N ALA A 82 1.86 14.73 -3.46
CA ALA A 82 3.04 15.39 -4.02
C ALA A 82 4.34 14.74 -3.53
N LEU A 83 4.40 14.40 -2.25
CA LEU A 83 5.56 13.76 -1.65
C LEU A 83 5.80 12.36 -2.25
N TYR A 84 4.74 11.58 -2.46
CA TYR A 84 4.87 10.26 -3.09
C TYR A 84 5.29 10.36 -4.55
N LEU A 85 4.82 11.36 -5.30
CA LEU A 85 5.24 11.60 -6.67
C LEU A 85 6.73 11.93 -6.77
N GLU A 86 7.31 12.51 -5.73
CA GLU A 86 8.75 12.77 -5.62
C GLU A 86 9.55 11.53 -5.21
N GLY A 87 8.88 10.40 -4.94
CA GLY A 87 9.52 9.14 -4.55
C GLY A 87 9.78 9.00 -3.06
N ARG A 88 9.20 9.86 -2.22
CA ARG A 88 9.44 9.83 -0.78
C ARG A 88 8.81 8.61 -0.12
N VAL A 89 9.60 7.95 0.74
CA VAL A 89 9.14 6.89 1.62
C VAL A 89 8.70 7.53 2.93
N GLN A 90 7.48 7.20 3.38
CA GLN A 90 6.94 7.68 4.65
C GLN A 90 7.09 6.59 5.70
N ALA A 91 7.84 6.88 6.77
CA ALA A 91 8.03 5.97 7.89
C ALA A 91 7.39 6.58 9.15
N THR A 92 6.49 5.83 9.78
CA THR A 92 5.81 6.23 11.00
C THR A 92 6.02 5.16 12.05
N ASP A 93 6.81 5.46 13.06
CA ASP A 93 7.17 4.49 14.11
C ASP A 93 6.00 4.20 15.06
N ASP A 94 5.20 5.21 15.35
CA ASP A 94 4.05 5.12 16.24
C ASP A 94 2.94 6.02 15.73
N ILE A 95 1.84 5.43 15.23
CA ILE A 95 0.73 6.19 14.67
C ILE A 95 0.04 7.09 15.71
N GLU A 96 0.17 6.77 16.98
CA GLU A 96 -0.45 7.55 18.06
C GLU A 96 0.31 8.86 18.33
N LYS A 97 1.60 8.92 17.97
CA LYS A 97 2.47 10.09 18.18
C LYS A 97 2.80 10.81 16.88
N ALA A 98 2.36 10.30 15.74
CA ALA A 98 2.67 10.87 14.43
C ALA A 98 1.89 12.16 14.18
N PRO A 99 2.47 13.14 13.46
CA PRO A 99 1.76 14.38 13.10
C PRO A 99 0.81 14.15 11.93
N ILE A 100 -0.14 13.24 12.09
CA ILE A 100 -1.16 12.89 11.10
C ILE A 100 -2.53 13.36 11.61
N SER A 101 -3.47 13.54 10.66
CA SER A 101 -4.83 13.96 11.02
C SER A 101 -5.53 12.89 11.88
N ALA A 102 -6.51 13.30 12.68
CA ALA A 102 -7.34 12.38 13.47
C ALA A 102 -8.04 11.37 12.55
N CYS A 103 -8.50 11.79 11.39
CA CYS A 103 -9.13 10.95 10.38
C CYS A 103 -8.19 9.83 9.93
N HIS A 104 -6.95 10.17 9.58
CA HIS A 104 -5.92 9.21 9.15
C HIS A 104 -5.54 8.25 10.29
N GLN A 105 -5.39 8.79 11.51
CA GLN A 105 -5.08 8.00 12.69
C GLN A 105 -6.17 6.96 12.99
N ASP A 106 -7.44 7.36 12.96
CA ASP A 106 -8.59 6.47 13.18
C ASP A 106 -8.66 5.38 12.10
N PHE A 107 -8.38 5.73 10.86
CA PHE A 107 -8.33 4.77 9.76
C PHE A 107 -7.27 3.70 10.01
N LEU A 108 -6.07 4.10 10.40
CA LEU A 108 -4.97 3.17 10.68
C LEU A 108 -5.27 2.29 11.90
N ARG A 109 -5.88 2.87 12.94
CA ARG A 109 -6.33 2.09 14.11
C ARG A 109 -7.36 1.02 13.72
N GLY A 110 -8.28 1.36 12.84
CA GLY A 110 -9.29 0.42 12.33
C GLY A 110 -8.69 -0.77 11.60
N MET A 111 -7.49 -0.62 11.05
CA MET A 111 -6.73 -1.69 10.40
C MET A 111 -5.71 -2.34 11.35
N GLN A 112 -5.75 -2.06 12.65
CA GLN A 112 -4.81 -2.60 13.65
C GLN A 112 -3.38 -2.14 13.45
N VAL A 113 -3.13 -1.05 12.75
CA VAL A 113 -1.77 -0.56 12.49
C VAL A 113 -1.20 0.13 13.72
N ARG A 114 0.02 -0.23 14.09
CA ARG A 114 0.80 0.45 15.14
C ARG A 114 1.95 1.25 14.53
N SER A 115 2.60 0.71 13.54
CA SER A 115 3.69 1.35 12.79
C SER A 115 3.45 1.16 11.29
N ASN A 116 3.83 2.15 10.49
CA ASN A 116 3.49 2.22 9.08
C ASN A 116 4.69 2.64 8.23
N LEU A 117 4.94 1.91 7.15
CA LEU A 117 6.02 2.21 6.20
C LEU A 117 5.44 2.19 4.79
N VAL A 118 5.49 3.32 4.09
CA VAL A 118 4.81 3.51 2.81
C VAL A 118 5.79 3.98 1.74
N ALA A 119 5.83 3.27 0.61
CA ALA A 119 6.60 3.66 -0.56
C ALA A 119 5.70 3.78 -1.79
N PRO A 120 5.94 4.77 -2.66
CA PRO A 120 5.15 4.91 -3.88
C PRO A 120 5.57 3.87 -4.94
N VAL A 121 4.58 3.36 -5.68
CA VAL A 121 4.82 2.58 -6.89
C VAL A 121 4.53 3.51 -8.07
N LEU A 122 5.59 3.90 -8.77
CA LEU A 122 5.52 4.86 -9.88
C LEU A 122 5.62 4.11 -11.20
N ASN A 123 4.56 4.18 -12.00
CA ASN A 123 4.52 3.59 -13.34
C ASN A 123 4.58 4.72 -14.37
N HIS A 124 5.67 4.76 -15.15
CA HIS A 124 5.89 5.81 -16.15
C HIS A 124 5.73 7.24 -15.58
N GLY A 125 6.25 7.45 -14.37
CA GLY A 125 6.18 8.75 -13.68
C GLY A 125 4.84 9.06 -13.05
N LYS A 126 3.86 8.18 -13.13
CA LYS A 126 2.54 8.33 -12.51
C LYS A 126 2.45 7.48 -11.25
N LEU A 127 1.75 7.98 -10.25
CA LEU A 127 1.50 7.23 -9.02
C LEU A 127 0.45 6.16 -9.28
N TRP A 128 0.91 4.94 -9.52
CA TRP A 128 0.05 3.77 -9.72
C TRP A 128 -0.60 3.34 -8.41
N GLY A 129 0.17 3.35 -7.34
CA GLY A 129 -0.30 2.93 -6.04
C GLY A 129 0.77 3.04 -4.98
N LEU A 130 0.54 2.37 -3.85
CA LEU A 130 1.44 2.36 -2.69
C LEU A 130 1.79 0.93 -2.30
N LEU A 131 3.05 0.73 -1.95
CA LEU A 131 3.54 -0.48 -1.30
C LEU A 131 3.68 -0.16 0.19
N VAL A 132 2.98 -0.90 1.03
CA VAL A 132 2.82 -0.54 2.45
C VAL A 132 3.17 -1.71 3.36
N GLY A 133 4.04 -1.45 4.35
CA GLY A 133 4.33 -2.38 5.43
C GLY A 133 3.64 -1.94 6.72
N HIS A 134 2.93 -2.86 7.37
CA HIS A 134 2.24 -2.61 8.62
C HIS A 134 2.76 -3.52 9.73
N HIS A 135 3.17 -2.92 10.84
CA HIS A 135 3.44 -3.65 12.07
C HIS A 135 2.26 -3.43 13.01
N CYS A 136 1.62 -4.54 13.43
CA CYS A 136 0.33 -4.49 14.12
C CYS A 136 0.43 -4.88 15.59
N GLN A 137 1.40 -5.69 15.98
CA GLN A 137 1.52 -6.22 17.33
C GLN A 137 2.03 -5.18 18.33
N ASP A 138 2.92 -4.30 17.87
CA ASP A 138 3.56 -3.28 18.71
C ASP A 138 4.11 -2.18 17.82
N ILE A 139 4.60 -1.10 18.43
CA ILE A 139 5.31 -0.04 17.73
C ILE A 139 6.68 -0.56 17.28
N ARG A 140 7.16 -0.02 16.18
CA ARG A 140 8.45 -0.37 15.61
C ARG A 140 9.17 0.87 15.11
N ALA A 141 10.42 1.03 15.56
CA ALA A 141 11.29 2.08 15.03
C ALA A 141 11.88 1.59 13.70
N TRP A 142 11.51 2.25 12.61
CA TRP A 142 12.02 1.93 11.28
C TRP A 142 13.47 2.37 11.14
N LYS A 143 14.30 1.48 10.60
CA LYS A 143 15.72 1.76 10.34
C LYS A 143 15.88 2.26 8.90
N THR A 144 17.00 2.93 8.64
CA THR A 144 17.38 3.33 7.29
C THR A 144 17.38 2.13 6.34
N SER A 145 17.84 0.97 6.80
CA SER A 145 17.83 -0.27 6.01
C SER A 145 16.42 -0.72 5.63
N ASP A 146 15.43 -0.53 6.51
CA ASP A 146 14.02 -0.84 6.20
C ASP A 146 13.49 0.07 5.09
N ILE A 147 13.81 1.35 5.17
CA ILE A 147 13.42 2.36 4.18
C ILE A 147 14.04 2.04 2.82
N ASP A 148 15.33 1.72 2.79
CA ASP A 148 16.04 1.34 1.56
C ASP A 148 15.46 0.06 0.97
N THR A 149 15.11 -0.91 1.82
CA THR A 149 14.51 -2.18 1.40
C THR A 149 13.17 -1.96 0.71
N ILE A 150 12.24 -1.25 1.33
CA ILE A 150 10.92 -1.03 0.72
C ILE A 150 11.02 -0.19 -0.54
N ARG A 151 11.94 0.77 -0.59
CA ARG A 151 12.19 1.59 -1.78
C ARG A 151 12.64 0.72 -2.96
N LYS A 152 13.54 -0.22 -2.71
CA LYS A 152 14.00 -1.17 -3.73
C LYS A 152 12.85 -2.01 -4.27
N TYR A 153 12.04 -2.59 -3.38
CA TYR A 153 10.90 -3.41 -3.79
C TYR A 153 9.85 -2.60 -4.55
N SER A 154 9.60 -1.35 -4.16
CA SER A 154 8.65 -0.51 -4.88
C SER A 154 9.13 -0.17 -6.30
N HIS A 155 10.43 0.04 -6.49
CA HIS A 155 11.02 0.26 -7.82
C HIS A 155 10.89 -0.99 -8.68
N ASP A 156 11.22 -2.16 -8.13
CA ASP A 156 11.15 -3.44 -8.87
C ASP A 156 9.71 -3.77 -9.28
N LEU A 157 8.74 -3.50 -8.40
CA LEU A 157 7.32 -3.74 -8.67
C LEU A 157 6.79 -2.94 -9.86
N ALA A 158 7.32 -1.75 -10.09
CA ALA A 158 6.91 -0.93 -11.24
C ALA A 158 7.15 -1.63 -12.58
N PHE A 159 8.07 -2.60 -12.62
CA PHE A 159 8.38 -3.39 -13.82
C PHE A 159 7.59 -4.70 -13.90
N ALA A 160 6.82 -5.06 -12.87
CA ALA A 160 5.96 -6.24 -12.92
C ALA A 160 4.93 -6.07 -14.05
N PRO A 161 4.70 -7.08 -14.90
CA PRO A 161 3.80 -6.94 -16.07
C PRO A 161 2.39 -6.46 -15.70
N SER A 162 1.84 -6.95 -14.60
CA SER A 162 0.50 -6.55 -14.15
C SER A 162 0.42 -5.07 -13.75
N ILE A 163 1.54 -4.44 -13.42
CA ILE A 163 1.63 -3.03 -13.05
C ILE A 163 2.06 -2.18 -14.24
N SER A 164 3.14 -2.57 -14.92
CA SER A 164 3.67 -1.78 -16.04
C SER A 164 2.71 -1.67 -17.22
N ASP A 165 1.87 -2.69 -17.40
CA ASP A 165 0.90 -2.75 -18.51
C ASP A 165 -0.48 -2.20 -18.13
N SER A 166 -0.65 -1.76 -16.88
CA SER A 166 -1.94 -1.26 -16.40
C SER A 166 -2.13 0.24 -16.64
#